data_b9f0a98154ea7ac5384afbb29e569229
#
_entry.id   b9f0a98154ea7ac5384afbb29e569229
#
_cell.length_a   1.000
_cell.length_b   1.000
_cell.length_c   1.000
_cell.angle_alpha   90.00
_cell.angle_beta   90.00
_cell.angle_gamma   90.00
#
_symmetry.space_group_name_H-M   'P 1'
#
loop_
_entity.id
_entity.type
_entity.pdbx_description
1 polymer ?
#
loop_
_entity_poly.entity_id
_entity_poly.type
_entity_poly.pdbx_seq_one_letter_code
_entity_poly.pdbx_strand_id
1 'polypeptide(L)'
;MLYELRIYRFHPGQKQTFLEGFKKARRFMKKYGVTFVAAWENAEKEDEFLWIRSFANARARDKATAAYYSSPEWQQIVGQIRPTIRRREVRLMKALPGAFKK
;
A
#
# COMPACT_ATOMS: atom_id res chain seq x y z
N MET A 1 -17.53 2.08 -2.58
CA MET A 1 -16.09 2.14 -2.27
C MET A 1 -15.40 0.82 -2.56
N LEU A 2 -14.26 0.89 -3.16
CA LEU A 2 -13.40 -0.25 -3.41
C LEU A 2 -12.19 -0.15 -2.49
N TYR A 3 -11.91 -1.23 -1.76
CA TYR A 3 -10.77 -1.32 -0.88
C TYR A 3 -9.75 -2.29 -1.47
N GLU A 4 -8.49 -1.97 -1.32
CA GLU A 4 -7.41 -2.83 -1.79
C GLU A 4 -6.51 -3.18 -0.62
N LEU A 5 -6.51 -4.45 -0.24
CA LEU A 5 -5.60 -4.99 0.77
C LEU A 5 -4.33 -5.42 0.06
N ARG A 6 -3.20 -4.96 0.56
CA ARG A 6 -1.89 -5.32 0.04
C ARG A 6 -1.10 -6.01 1.15
N ILE A 7 -0.57 -7.17 0.84
CA ILE A 7 0.19 -8.00 1.79
C ILE A 7 1.58 -8.19 1.22
N TYR A 8 2.59 -7.73 1.96
CA TYR A 8 3.99 -7.86 1.54
C TYR A 8 4.77 -8.75 2.48
N ARG A 9 5.65 -9.57 1.92
CA ARG A 9 6.66 -10.27 2.67
C ARG A 9 8.02 -9.75 2.25
N PHE A 10 8.89 -9.51 3.24
CA PHE A 10 10.20 -8.93 3.01
C PHE A 10 11.28 -9.97 2.87
N HIS A 11 12.36 -9.60 2.19
CA HIS A 11 13.61 -10.34 2.30
C HIS A 11 14.17 -10.15 3.71
N PRO A 12 14.95 -11.11 4.22
CA PRO A 12 15.52 -10.99 5.57
C PRO A 12 16.26 -9.68 5.78
N GLY A 13 15.99 -9.04 6.91
CA GLY A 13 16.65 -7.81 7.30
C GLY A 13 16.18 -6.55 6.57
N GLN A 14 15.17 -6.63 5.70
CA GLN A 14 14.77 -5.49 4.87
C GLN A 14 13.56 -4.71 5.37
N LYS A 15 12.94 -5.16 6.46
CA LYS A 15 11.73 -4.52 6.99
C LYS A 15 11.91 -3.04 7.28
N GLN A 16 12.98 -2.67 7.98
CA GLN A 16 13.20 -1.28 8.36
C GLN A 16 13.40 -0.38 7.13
N THR A 17 14.14 -0.85 6.14
CA THR A 17 14.33 -0.14 4.89
C THR A 17 12.99 0.10 4.19
N PHE A 18 12.14 -0.92 4.16
CA PHE A 18 10.79 -0.79 3.62
C PHE A 18 9.98 0.25 4.39
N LEU A 19 9.95 0.17 5.72
CA LEU A 19 9.12 1.08 6.53
C LEU A 19 9.53 2.53 6.34
N GLU A 20 10.80 2.80 6.22
CA GLU A 20 11.30 4.16 5.94
C GLU A 20 10.84 4.64 4.56
N GLY A 21 10.94 3.78 3.54
CA GLY A 21 10.45 4.09 2.20
C GLY A 21 8.95 4.28 2.16
N PHE A 22 8.20 3.44 2.85
CA PHE A 22 6.75 3.52 2.91
C PHE A 22 6.29 4.83 3.57
N LYS A 23 6.98 5.27 4.60
CA LYS A 23 6.70 6.55 5.23
C LYS A 23 6.82 7.71 4.24
N LYS A 24 7.84 7.68 3.39
CA LYS A 24 7.99 8.67 2.32
C LYS A 24 6.88 8.54 1.28
N ALA A 25 6.55 7.31 0.89
CA ALA A 25 5.52 7.04 -0.11
C ALA A 25 4.15 7.58 0.31
N ARG A 26 3.81 7.49 1.60
CA ARG A 26 2.53 7.99 2.10
C ARG A 26 2.35 9.48 1.90
N ARG A 27 3.42 10.26 1.90
CA ARG A 27 3.35 11.72 1.85
C ARG A 27 2.72 12.25 0.58
N PHE A 28 2.80 11.52 -0.53
CA PHE A 28 2.24 11.97 -1.79
C PHE A 28 1.11 11.10 -2.35
N MET A 29 0.64 10.10 -1.59
CA MET A 29 -0.49 9.27 -2.03
C MET A 29 -1.73 10.09 -2.34
N LYS A 30 -2.13 10.96 -1.41
CA LYS A 30 -3.33 11.78 -1.56
C LYS A 30 -3.28 12.66 -2.79
N LYS A 31 -2.11 13.20 -3.11
CA LYS A 31 -1.90 14.06 -4.27
C LYS A 31 -2.33 13.37 -5.57
N TYR A 32 -2.13 12.05 -5.66
CA TYR A 32 -2.44 11.28 -6.85
C TYR A 32 -3.74 10.47 -6.75
N GLY A 33 -4.54 10.73 -5.75
CA GLY A 33 -5.85 10.08 -5.62
C GLY A 33 -5.83 8.73 -4.90
N VAL A 34 -4.72 8.38 -4.26
CA VAL A 34 -4.62 7.16 -3.46
C VAL A 34 -4.96 7.48 -2.01
N THR A 35 -6.07 6.93 -1.50
CA THR A 35 -6.49 7.14 -0.12
C THR A 35 -5.94 6.02 0.76
N PHE A 36 -5.05 6.38 1.66
CA PHE A 36 -4.54 5.46 2.68
C PHE A 36 -5.62 5.23 3.74
N VAL A 37 -5.90 3.97 4.06
CA VAL A 37 -6.89 3.62 5.09
C VAL A 37 -6.22 3.21 6.39
N ALA A 38 -5.35 2.20 6.34
CA ALA A 38 -4.69 1.67 7.53
C ALA A 38 -3.51 0.78 7.15
N ALA A 39 -2.61 0.57 8.09
CA ALA A 39 -1.48 -0.34 7.91
C ALA A 39 -1.18 -1.09 9.21
N TRP A 40 -0.66 -2.30 9.06
CA TRP A 40 -0.32 -3.16 10.18
C TRP A 40 0.97 -3.91 9.91
N GLU A 41 1.70 -4.20 10.98
CA GLU A 41 2.72 -5.23 10.98
C GLU A 41 2.07 -6.51 11.50
N ASN A 42 2.52 -7.67 11.01
CA ASN A 42 2.05 -8.93 11.59
C ASN A 42 2.73 -9.10 12.94
N ALA A 43 1.94 -9.26 14.01
CA ALA A 43 2.46 -9.35 15.38
C ALA A 43 3.26 -10.62 15.63
N GLU A 44 3.05 -11.65 14.79
CA GLU A 44 3.70 -12.95 14.96
C GLU A 44 4.79 -13.23 13.93
N LYS A 45 4.71 -12.58 12.74
CA LYS A 45 5.66 -12.80 11.66
C LYS A 45 6.31 -11.46 11.29
N GLU A 46 7.57 -11.34 11.60
CA GLU A 46 8.31 -10.10 11.42
C GLU A 46 8.48 -9.69 9.96
N ASP A 47 8.41 -10.64 9.03
CA ASP A 47 8.61 -10.38 7.61
C ASP A 47 7.33 -9.98 6.87
N GLU A 48 6.20 -9.84 7.57
CA GLU A 48 4.92 -9.54 6.91
C GLU A 48 4.36 -8.17 7.29
N PHE A 49 3.90 -7.44 6.27
CA PHE A 49 3.30 -6.13 6.41
C PHE A 49 2.01 -6.08 5.60
N LEU A 50 0.95 -5.48 6.16
CA LEU A 50 -0.35 -5.38 5.51
C LEU A 50 -0.81 -3.93 5.52
N TRP A 51 -1.43 -3.50 4.43
CA TRP A 51 -2.05 -2.17 4.41
C TRP A 51 -3.22 -2.13 3.46
N ILE A 52 -4.09 -1.16 3.68
CA ILE A 52 -5.30 -0.98 2.88
C ILE A 52 -5.32 0.43 2.33
N ARG A 53 -5.68 0.53 1.07
CA ARG A 53 -5.98 1.80 0.40
C ARG A 53 -7.36 1.70 -0.24
N SER A 54 -8.00 2.83 -0.50
CA SER A 54 -9.35 2.83 -1.03
C SER A 54 -9.51 3.78 -2.21
N PHE A 55 -10.52 3.49 -3.03
CA PHE A 55 -10.87 4.24 -4.23
C PHE A 55 -12.39 4.24 -4.36
N ALA A 56 -12.94 5.23 -5.08
CA ALA A 56 -14.38 5.29 -5.30
C ALA A 56 -14.88 4.05 -6.07
N ASN A 57 -14.12 3.59 -7.05
CA ASN A 57 -14.45 2.43 -7.89
C ASN A 57 -13.19 1.95 -8.62
N ALA A 58 -13.33 0.91 -9.45
CA ALA A 58 -12.21 0.33 -10.19
C ALA A 58 -11.56 1.32 -11.17
N ARG A 59 -12.36 2.16 -11.81
CA ARG A 59 -11.86 3.16 -12.75
C ARG A 59 -11.01 4.20 -12.04
N ALA A 60 -11.48 4.69 -10.89
CA ALA A 60 -10.73 5.64 -10.06
C ALA A 60 -9.41 5.02 -9.58
N ARG A 61 -9.44 3.72 -9.23
CA ARG A 61 -8.25 2.98 -8.83
C ARG A 61 -7.21 2.94 -9.96
N ASP A 62 -7.64 2.57 -11.16
CA ASP A 62 -6.73 2.48 -12.30
C ASP A 62 -6.08 3.82 -12.61
N LYS A 63 -6.88 4.88 -12.59
CA LYS A 63 -6.40 6.24 -12.85
C LYS A 63 -5.40 6.70 -11.77
N ALA A 64 -5.76 6.52 -10.51
CA ALA A 64 -4.93 6.96 -9.38
C ALA A 64 -3.61 6.19 -9.33
N THR A 65 -3.64 4.86 -9.51
CA THR A 65 -2.41 4.06 -9.45
C THR A 65 -1.49 4.34 -10.64
N ALA A 66 -2.05 4.57 -11.83
CA ALA A 66 -1.24 4.96 -12.98
C ALA A 66 -0.52 6.29 -12.72
N ALA A 67 -1.22 7.28 -12.18
CA ALA A 67 -0.64 8.58 -11.86
C ALA A 67 0.42 8.46 -10.76
N TYR A 68 0.11 7.72 -9.71
CA TYR A 68 1.01 7.53 -8.56
C TYR A 68 2.32 6.85 -8.96
N TYR A 69 2.24 5.72 -9.66
CA TYR A 69 3.43 4.95 -10.02
C TYR A 69 4.25 5.55 -11.15
N SER A 70 3.68 6.48 -11.92
CA SER A 70 4.45 7.22 -12.92
C SER A 70 4.97 8.56 -12.40
N SER A 71 4.66 8.91 -11.15
CA SER A 71 5.04 10.20 -10.57
C SER A 71 6.55 10.30 -10.35
N PRO A 72 7.11 11.52 -10.43
CA PRO A 72 8.53 11.71 -10.11
C PRO A 72 8.86 11.36 -8.67
N GLU A 73 7.92 11.58 -7.75
CA GLU A 73 8.12 11.23 -6.33
C GLU A 73 8.31 9.72 -6.16
N TRP A 74 7.46 8.92 -6.80
CA TRP A 74 7.59 7.46 -6.75
C TRP A 74 8.90 6.99 -7.36
N GLN A 75 9.31 7.56 -8.50
CA GLN A 75 10.54 7.17 -9.17
C GLN A 75 11.77 7.40 -8.29
N GLN A 76 11.72 8.39 -7.40
CA GLN A 76 12.82 8.66 -6.48
C GLN A 76 12.95 7.63 -5.36
N ILE A 77 11.87 6.93 -5.00
CA ILE A 77 11.86 6.02 -3.84
C ILE A 77 11.64 4.56 -4.20
N VAL A 78 11.26 4.26 -5.44
CA VAL A 78 10.94 2.88 -5.83
C VAL A 78 12.13 1.93 -5.63
N GLY A 79 13.34 2.41 -5.83
CA GLY A 79 14.57 1.64 -5.61
C GLY A 79 14.83 1.29 -4.15
N GLN A 80 14.25 2.04 -3.23
CA GLN A 80 14.32 1.76 -1.80
C GLN A 80 13.22 0.76 -1.37
N ILE A 81 12.08 0.76 -2.06
CA ILE A 81 10.91 -0.02 -1.64
C ILE A 81 10.85 -1.39 -2.31
N ARG A 82 10.83 -1.45 -3.63
CA ARG A 82 10.63 -2.72 -4.35
C ARG A 82 11.65 -3.80 -4.04
N PRO A 83 12.95 -3.53 -3.94
CA PRO A 83 13.91 -4.58 -3.65
C PRO A 83 13.75 -5.23 -2.28
N THR A 84 13.03 -4.59 -1.36
CA THR A 84 12.80 -5.14 -0.02
C THR A 84 11.72 -6.22 -0.01
N ILE A 85 10.85 -6.23 -1.03
CA ILE A 85 9.67 -7.09 -1.08
C ILE A 85 10.00 -8.38 -1.81
N ARG A 86 9.91 -9.50 -1.09
CA ARG A 86 10.09 -10.83 -1.64
C ARG A 86 8.81 -11.36 -2.29
N ARG A 87 7.66 -11.04 -1.69
CA ARG A 87 6.35 -11.51 -2.15
C ARG A 87 5.30 -10.45 -1.91
N ARG A 88 4.39 -10.31 -2.87
CA ARG A 88 3.29 -9.36 -2.79
C ARG A 88 1.98 -10.04 -3.19
N GLU A 89 0.94 -9.83 -2.38
CA GLU A 89 -0.40 -10.29 -2.68
C GLU A 89 -1.35 -9.10 -2.59
N VAL A 90 -2.37 -9.10 -3.44
CA VAL A 90 -3.36 -8.03 -3.51
C VAL A 90 -4.75 -8.64 -3.49
N ARG A 91 -5.65 -8.06 -2.69
CA ARG A 91 -7.06 -8.44 -2.64
C ARG A 91 -7.92 -7.20 -2.83
N LEU A 92 -8.86 -7.26 -3.77
CA LEU A 92 -9.86 -6.22 -3.94
C LEU A 92 -11.09 -6.59 -3.13
N MET A 93 -11.58 -5.64 -2.34
CA MET A 93 -12.62 -5.91 -1.34
C MET A 93 -13.73 -4.88 -1.44
N LYS A 94 -14.96 -5.34 -1.25
CA LYS A 94 -16.12 -4.48 -1.08
C LYS A 94 -16.53 -4.58 0.39
N ALA A 95 -16.70 -3.42 1.05
CA ALA A 95 -17.13 -3.42 2.44
C ALA A 95 -18.59 -3.87 2.53
N LEU A 96 -18.88 -4.75 3.48
CA LEU A 96 -20.26 -5.08 3.82
C LEU A 96 -20.92 -3.88 4.51
N PRO A 97 -22.26 -3.73 4.43
CA PRO A 97 -22.94 -2.71 5.22
C PRO A 97 -22.58 -2.86 6.69
N GLY A 98 -22.13 -1.78 7.30
CA GLY A 98 -21.71 -1.78 8.69
C GLY A 98 -20.34 -2.38 8.96
N ALA A 99 -19.52 -2.64 7.94
CA ALA A 99 -18.21 -3.27 8.10
C ALA A 99 -17.29 -2.52 9.08
N PHE A 100 -17.44 -1.20 9.19
CA PHE A 100 -16.62 -0.37 10.07
C PHE A 100 -17.34 0.04 11.35
N LYS A 101 -18.54 -0.45 11.56
CA LYS A 101 -19.28 -0.15 12.79
C LYS A 101 -18.75 -0.95 13.96
N LYS A 102 -18.71 -0.28 15.08
CA LYS A 102 -18.32 -0.89 16.35
C LYS A 102 -19.48 -1.59 17.03
#